data_ba38e1f487c940c14e6cf2a3c357c782
#
_entry.id   ba38e1f487c940c14e6cf2a3c357c782
#
_cell.length_a   1.000
_cell.length_b   1.000
_cell.length_c   1.000
_cell.angle_alpha   90.00
_cell.angle_beta   90.00
_cell.angle_gamma   90.00
#
_symmetry.space_group_name_H-M   'P 1'
#
loop_
_entity.id
_entity.type
_entity.pdbx_description
1 polymer ?
#
loop_
_entity_poly.entity_id
_entity_poly.type
_entity_poly.pdbx_seq_one_letter_code
_entity_poly.pdbx_strand_id
1 'polypeptide(L)'
;KGTGTSITTKQVGNGNSSYVLCGANSNGSFPGTTYTSHTCGSATLSTTVIGNSNTTRLYTVWSNNMDNNYTISVDGDDNFVWLDQDEDDNTSTITQTGDDNHAEQLGSGDNNIFSIVQTGNDKYVRILDFGDNGNKSVNQSGTGLHNAYLYNNGGGHYNDVTLIQSGSGNKDADIFFYNGDNNELDLTQSGAGAHA
;
A
#
# COMPACT_ATOMS: atom_id res chain seq x y z
N LYS A 1 20.35 16.62 -13.40
CA LYS A 1 20.92 16.25 -12.09
C LYS A 1 19.89 15.36 -11.43
N GLY A 2 20.07 14.06 -11.49
CA GLY A 2 19.28 13.14 -10.68
C GLY A 2 19.62 13.37 -9.21
N THR A 3 18.71 13.92 -8.47
CA THR A 3 18.77 14.05 -7.03
C THR A 3 18.35 12.71 -6.44
N GLY A 4 19.20 12.09 -5.82
CA GLY A 4 19.27 11.01 -4.86
C GLY A 4 18.08 10.03 -4.71
N THR A 5 17.77 9.23 -5.72
CA THR A 5 16.91 8.05 -5.46
C THR A 5 17.65 7.06 -4.57
N SER A 6 17.00 6.62 -3.50
CA SER A 6 17.48 5.56 -2.63
C SER A 6 16.55 4.34 -2.71
N ILE A 7 17.07 3.21 -3.13
CA ILE A 7 16.34 1.95 -3.17
C ILE A 7 17.08 0.94 -2.32
N THR A 8 16.43 0.44 -1.30
CA THR A 8 16.95 -0.61 -0.42
C THR A 8 15.99 -1.79 -0.41
N THR A 9 16.47 -2.97 -0.78
CA THR A 9 15.69 -4.20 -0.70
C THR A 9 16.47 -5.24 0.09
N LYS A 10 15.87 -5.79 1.12
CA LYS A 10 16.40 -6.88 1.92
C LYS A 10 15.40 -8.04 1.90
N GLN A 11 15.86 -9.21 1.54
CA GLN A 11 15.08 -10.45 1.58
C GLN A 11 15.81 -11.53 2.38
N VAL A 12 15.08 -12.21 3.24
CA VAL A 12 15.58 -13.33 4.04
C VAL A 12 14.54 -14.45 3.99
N GLY A 13 14.95 -15.66 3.64
CA GLY A 13 14.08 -16.81 3.45
C GLY A 13 14.07 -17.31 2.02
N ASN A 14 13.19 -18.24 1.71
CA ASN A 14 13.14 -18.93 0.42
C ASN A 14 11.92 -18.50 -0.40
N GLY A 15 12.06 -18.47 -1.71
CA GLY A 15 10.94 -18.23 -2.62
C GLY A 15 10.35 -16.82 -2.60
N ASN A 16 10.97 -15.88 -1.89
CA ASN A 16 10.48 -14.49 -1.88
C ASN A 16 10.70 -13.82 -3.23
N SER A 17 9.73 -13.07 -3.67
CA SER A 17 9.75 -12.28 -4.90
C SER A 17 9.59 -10.79 -4.57
N SER A 18 10.53 -9.98 -4.99
CA SER A 18 10.41 -8.52 -4.89
C SER A 18 10.67 -7.90 -6.24
N TYR A 19 9.80 -7.03 -6.65
CA TYR A 19 9.90 -6.31 -7.91
C TYR A 19 9.74 -4.81 -7.63
N VAL A 20 10.70 -4.02 -8.03
CA VAL A 20 10.69 -2.58 -7.84
C VAL A 20 10.87 -1.91 -9.21
N LEU A 21 9.99 -1.03 -9.57
CA LEU A 21 10.07 -0.22 -10.77
C LEU A 21 9.75 1.22 -10.38
N CYS A 22 10.57 2.16 -10.71
CA CYS A 22 10.30 3.57 -10.52
C CYS A 22 10.27 4.24 -11.87
N GLY A 23 9.37 5.13 -12.14
CA GLY A 23 9.28 5.95 -13.34
C GLY A 23 9.50 5.22 -14.66
N ALA A 24 8.48 4.93 -15.40
CA ALA A 24 8.58 4.36 -16.76
C ALA A 24 8.23 5.42 -17.79
N ASN A 25 8.99 5.46 -18.87
CA ASN A 25 8.60 6.25 -20.02
C ASN A 25 7.36 5.63 -20.69
N SER A 26 6.49 6.43 -21.23
CA SER A 26 5.11 6.19 -21.67
C SER A 26 4.77 4.99 -22.56
N ASN A 27 5.63 4.01 -22.68
CA ASN A 27 5.41 2.78 -23.44
C ASN A 27 5.51 1.50 -22.59
N GLY A 28 5.26 1.59 -21.29
CA GLY A 28 5.37 0.48 -20.36
C GLY A 28 4.39 -0.65 -20.66
N SER A 29 4.91 -1.82 -20.91
CA SER A 29 4.16 -3.07 -20.94
C SER A 29 4.63 -3.93 -19.76
N PHE A 30 3.69 -4.48 -19.01
CA PHE A 30 3.92 -5.35 -17.86
C PHE A 30 4.33 -6.77 -18.24
N PRO A 31 4.57 -7.66 -17.33
CA PRO A 31 5.85 -8.14 -16.81
C PRO A 31 6.62 -8.94 -17.85
N GLY A 32 7.90 -8.72 -17.96
CA GLY A 32 8.81 -9.50 -18.80
C GLY A 32 9.55 -8.71 -19.89
N THR A 33 9.39 -7.41 -19.97
CA THR A 33 10.08 -6.53 -20.93
C THR A 33 11.24 -5.77 -20.29
N THR A 34 12.32 -5.67 -21.02
CA THR A 34 13.53 -4.94 -20.63
C THR A 34 13.29 -3.44 -20.75
N TYR A 35 13.31 -2.72 -19.66
CA TYR A 35 13.19 -1.26 -19.64
C TYR A 35 14.56 -0.60 -19.73
N THR A 36 14.70 0.45 -20.49
CA THR A 36 15.99 1.04 -20.82
C THR A 36 16.32 2.38 -20.17
N SER A 37 15.40 3.03 -19.48
CA SER A 37 15.75 4.18 -18.63
C SER A 37 14.60 4.53 -17.68
N HIS A 38 14.87 4.56 -16.40
CA HIS A 38 13.92 4.94 -15.35
C HIS A 38 14.55 6.02 -14.47
N THR A 39 13.84 7.11 -14.30
CA THR A 39 14.21 8.15 -13.33
C THR A 39 13.17 8.13 -12.22
N CYS A 40 13.62 7.82 -11.03
CA CYS A 40 12.76 7.81 -9.83
C CYS A 40 12.74 9.17 -9.11
N GLY A 41 13.21 10.22 -9.72
CA GLY A 41 13.33 11.50 -9.03
C GLY A 41 14.10 11.40 -7.71
N SER A 42 13.57 11.98 -6.65
CA SER A 42 14.14 11.93 -5.29
C SER A 42 13.50 10.85 -4.40
N ALA A 43 12.92 9.82 -4.96
CA ALA A 43 12.17 8.81 -4.21
C ALA A 43 13.05 7.98 -3.26
N THR A 44 12.53 7.68 -2.09
CA THR A 44 13.11 6.73 -1.13
C THR A 44 12.23 5.50 -1.04
N LEU A 45 12.79 4.35 -1.39
CA LEU A 45 12.08 3.07 -1.40
C LEU A 45 12.82 2.08 -0.50
N SER A 46 12.17 1.62 0.54
CA SER A 46 12.73 0.65 1.48
C SER A 46 11.82 -0.58 1.56
N THR A 47 12.35 -1.74 1.23
CA THR A 47 11.62 -2.99 1.30
C THR A 47 12.40 -4.00 2.14
N THR A 48 11.79 -4.53 3.17
CA THR A 48 12.33 -5.62 3.99
C THR A 48 11.34 -6.77 4.00
N VAL A 49 11.80 -7.95 3.63
CA VAL A 49 10.99 -9.16 3.58
C VAL A 49 11.70 -10.27 4.34
N ILE A 50 11.06 -10.84 5.34
CA ILE A 50 11.54 -11.94 6.14
C ILE A 50 10.49 -13.05 6.11
N GLY A 51 10.90 -14.30 5.85
CA GLY A 51 10.00 -15.42 5.70
C GLY A 51 10.07 -16.04 4.32
N ASN A 52 9.09 -16.83 3.95
CA ASN A 52 9.13 -17.60 2.70
C ASN A 52 7.94 -17.23 1.79
N SER A 53 8.13 -17.40 0.49
CA SER A 53 7.07 -17.25 -0.52
C SER A 53 6.39 -15.88 -0.55
N ASN A 54 6.93 -14.86 0.07
CA ASN A 54 6.33 -13.53 0.06
C ASN A 54 6.49 -12.86 -1.31
N THR A 55 5.49 -12.10 -1.71
CA THR A 55 5.51 -11.32 -2.94
C THR A 55 5.36 -9.84 -2.62
N THR A 56 6.35 -9.04 -2.98
CA THR A 56 6.25 -7.58 -2.92
C THR A 56 6.41 -7.00 -4.33
N ARG A 57 5.60 -6.06 -4.68
CA ARG A 57 5.71 -5.27 -5.91
C ARG A 57 5.67 -3.80 -5.49
N LEU A 58 6.25 -2.97 -6.23
CA LEU A 58 6.21 -1.55 -6.02
C LEU A 58 6.34 -0.94 -7.40
N TYR A 59 5.45 -0.13 -7.82
CA TYR A 59 5.61 0.61 -9.07
C TYR A 59 5.64 2.07 -8.72
N THR A 60 6.02 2.96 -9.40
CA THR A 60 5.79 4.38 -9.41
C THR A 60 5.98 4.80 -10.85
N VAL A 61 4.94 5.12 -11.51
CA VAL A 61 4.90 5.31 -12.95
C VAL A 61 4.40 6.72 -13.22
N TRP A 62 4.99 7.49 -14.05
CA TRP A 62 4.52 8.76 -14.62
C TRP A 62 5.13 10.06 -14.09
N SER A 63 5.96 10.13 -13.09
CA SER A 63 6.39 11.40 -12.55
C SER A 63 7.81 11.82 -12.96
N ASN A 64 7.99 13.11 -13.13
CA ASN A 64 9.30 13.73 -13.38
C ASN A 64 9.98 14.26 -12.12
N ASN A 65 9.29 14.34 -10.99
CA ASN A 65 9.81 14.99 -9.80
C ASN A 65 9.19 14.41 -8.53
N MET A 66 9.57 13.21 -8.19
CA MET A 66 9.00 12.44 -7.08
C MET A 66 9.81 12.60 -5.81
N ASP A 67 9.29 13.23 -4.80
CA ASP A 67 9.79 13.15 -3.43
C ASP A 67 9.02 12.07 -2.64
N ASN A 68 8.70 10.97 -3.30
CA ASN A 68 7.94 9.87 -2.74
C ASN A 68 8.75 9.05 -1.72
N ASN A 69 8.11 8.64 -0.63
CA ASN A 69 8.72 7.86 0.42
C ASN A 69 7.91 6.59 0.71
N TYR A 70 8.46 5.43 0.37
CA TYR A 70 7.77 4.16 0.53
C TYR A 70 8.56 3.20 1.42
N THR A 71 7.86 2.65 2.42
CA THR A 71 8.42 1.65 3.32
C THR A 71 7.52 0.42 3.34
N ILE A 72 8.07 -0.72 2.98
CA ILE A 72 7.39 -2.01 3.03
C ILE A 72 8.17 -2.93 3.98
N SER A 73 7.50 -3.49 4.96
CA SER A 73 8.04 -4.46 5.89
C SER A 73 7.13 -5.68 5.98
N VAL A 74 7.64 -6.84 5.65
CA VAL A 74 6.91 -8.11 5.68
C VAL A 74 7.69 -9.10 6.55
N ASP A 75 7.01 -9.70 7.52
CA ASP A 75 7.56 -10.72 8.42
C ASP A 75 6.54 -11.86 8.57
N GLY A 76 6.81 -12.99 7.95
CA GLY A 76 5.97 -14.17 7.88
C GLY A 76 5.99 -14.79 6.49
N ASP A 77 5.12 -15.77 6.27
CA ASP A 77 5.10 -16.56 5.04
C ASP A 77 3.88 -16.20 4.16
N ASP A 78 4.02 -16.40 2.86
CA ASP A 78 2.94 -16.27 1.86
C ASP A 78 2.22 -14.91 1.84
N ASN A 79 2.85 -13.85 2.28
CA ASN A 79 2.29 -12.52 2.27
C ASN A 79 2.40 -11.85 0.90
N PHE A 80 1.43 -11.02 0.57
CA PHE A 80 1.39 -10.25 -0.66
C PHE A 80 1.29 -8.74 -0.37
N VAL A 81 2.11 -7.96 -1.04
CA VAL A 81 2.02 -6.51 -1.10
C VAL A 81 2.07 -6.09 -2.57
N TRP A 82 1.28 -5.11 -2.92
CA TRP A 82 1.44 -4.39 -4.18
C TRP A 82 1.55 -2.92 -3.88
N LEU A 83 1.93 -2.03 -4.25
CA LEU A 83 1.85 -0.59 -4.02
C LEU A 83 1.79 0.12 -5.34
N ASP A 84 1.42 0.69 -6.05
CA ASP A 84 1.42 1.31 -7.37
C ASP A 84 1.25 2.80 -7.18
N GLN A 85 1.94 3.63 -6.94
CA GLN A 85 1.73 5.03 -6.59
C GLN A 85 2.23 5.95 -7.69
N ASP A 86 1.36 6.64 -8.33
CA ASP A 86 1.68 7.70 -9.28
C ASP A 86 1.79 9.07 -8.58
N GLU A 87 2.27 10.09 -9.23
CA GLU A 87 2.40 11.49 -8.81
C GLU A 87 3.41 11.73 -7.67
N ASP A 88 3.42 12.94 -7.09
CA ASP A 88 4.52 13.45 -6.29
C ASP A 88 4.21 13.55 -4.78
N ASP A 89 5.24 13.64 -3.96
CA ASP A 89 5.16 13.89 -2.51
C ASP A 89 4.32 12.88 -1.71
N ASN A 90 4.21 11.64 -2.18
CA ASN A 90 3.44 10.61 -1.52
C ASN A 90 4.27 9.84 -0.48
N THR A 91 3.64 9.50 0.63
CA THR A 91 4.24 8.67 1.68
C THR A 91 3.39 7.44 1.93
N SER A 92 3.98 6.25 1.83
CA SER A 92 3.28 5.01 2.11
C SER A 92 4.09 4.08 3.00
N THR A 93 3.43 3.55 4.01
CA THR A 93 4.00 2.53 4.89
C THR A 93 3.10 1.31 4.91
N ILE A 94 3.63 0.16 4.55
CA ILE A 94 2.93 -1.12 4.62
C ILE A 94 3.72 -2.07 5.51
N THR A 95 3.09 -2.56 6.55
CA THR A 95 3.66 -3.53 7.48
C THR A 95 2.76 -4.74 7.58
N GLN A 96 3.29 -5.92 7.30
CA GLN A 96 2.62 -7.20 7.47
C GLN A 96 3.41 -8.08 8.43
N THR A 97 2.74 -8.62 9.44
CA THR A 97 3.33 -9.57 10.40
C THR A 97 2.38 -10.74 10.57
N GLY A 98 2.85 -11.94 10.26
CA GLY A 98 2.07 -13.16 10.17
C GLY A 98 1.95 -13.65 8.74
N ASP A 99 1.09 -14.62 8.51
CA ASP A 99 1.06 -15.36 7.25
C ASP A 99 -0.19 -15.01 6.43
N ASP A 100 -0.14 -15.22 5.12
CA ASP A 100 -1.26 -15.08 4.20
C ASP A 100 -1.94 -13.68 4.23
N ASN A 101 -1.21 -12.64 4.57
CA ASN A 101 -1.74 -11.28 4.55
C ASN A 101 -1.64 -10.67 3.15
N HIS A 102 -2.64 -9.87 2.80
CA HIS A 102 -2.72 -9.21 1.51
C HIS A 102 -2.99 -7.72 1.69
N ALA A 103 -2.18 -6.89 1.06
CA ALA A 103 -2.45 -5.46 0.94
C ALA A 103 -2.37 -5.10 -0.54
N GLU A 104 -2.96 -4.14 -1.04
CA GLU A 104 -2.73 -3.55 -2.35
C GLU A 104 -2.39 -2.09 -2.13
N GLN A 105 -2.96 -1.19 -2.46
CA GLN A 105 -2.95 0.25 -2.37
C GLN A 105 -3.20 0.85 -3.75
N LEU A 106 -2.57 1.02 -4.69
CA LEU A 106 -2.60 1.95 -5.80
C LEU A 106 -2.45 3.40 -5.29
N GLY A 107 -3.26 4.29 -5.51
CA GLY A 107 -3.12 5.71 -5.32
C GLY A 107 -2.77 6.40 -6.64
N SER A 108 -3.18 7.57 -6.86
CA SER A 108 -2.69 8.57 -7.78
C SER A 108 -3.05 9.92 -7.22
N GLY A 109 -2.33 10.95 -7.58
CA GLY A 109 -2.45 12.25 -6.96
C GLY A 109 -1.31 12.55 -5.98
N ASP A 110 -1.22 13.82 -5.59
CA ASP A 110 -0.11 14.35 -4.81
C ASP A 110 -0.39 14.37 -3.32
N ASN A 111 0.69 14.32 -2.53
CA ASN A 111 0.65 14.52 -1.09
C ASN A 111 -0.24 13.53 -0.33
N ASN A 112 -0.35 12.31 -0.78
CA ASN A 112 -1.12 11.28 -0.08
C ASN A 112 -0.27 10.57 0.99
N ILE A 113 -0.91 10.25 2.11
CA ILE A 113 -0.29 9.48 3.19
C ILE A 113 -1.09 8.21 3.41
N PHE A 114 -0.45 7.07 3.21
CA PHE A 114 -1.05 5.76 3.44
C PHE A 114 -0.30 4.99 4.52
N SER A 115 -1.04 4.40 5.42
CA SER A 115 -0.50 3.52 6.45
C SER A 115 -1.34 2.24 6.54
N ILE A 116 -0.75 1.11 6.20
CA ILE A 116 -1.39 -0.19 6.31
C ILE A 116 -0.60 -1.05 7.29
N VAL A 117 -1.24 -1.50 8.33
CA VAL A 117 -0.68 -2.41 9.32
C VAL A 117 -1.56 -3.65 9.43
N GLN A 118 -1.02 -4.81 9.14
CA GLN A 118 -1.68 -6.11 9.27
C GLN A 118 -0.89 -6.98 10.24
N THR A 119 -1.53 -7.44 11.30
CA THR A 119 -0.92 -8.31 12.31
C THR A 119 -1.81 -9.53 12.55
N GLY A 120 -1.24 -10.70 12.40
CA GLY A 120 -1.95 -11.97 12.39
C GLY A 120 -2.07 -12.48 10.96
N ASN A 121 -2.92 -13.48 10.74
CA ASN A 121 -3.01 -14.17 9.47
C ASN A 121 -4.29 -13.81 8.72
N ASP A 122 -4.31 -14.04 7.41
CA ASP A 122 -5.49 -13.90 6.56
C ASP A 122 -6.12 -12.49 6.59
N LYS A 123 -5.33 -11.47 6.54
CA LYS A 123 -5.81 -10.08 6.45
C LYS A 123 -5.82 -9.62 5.00
N TYR A 124 -6.88 -8.95 4.62
CA TYR A 124 -7.01 -8.33 3.32
C TYR A 124 -7.24 -6.82 3.47
N VAL A 125 -6.62 -6.05 2.65
CA VAL A 125 -6.90 -4.62 2.44
C VAL A 125 -6.88 -4.39 0.93
N ARG A 126 -7.47 -3.33 0.46
CA ARG A 126 -7.27 -2.86 -0.91
C ARG A 126 -7.38 -1.37 -0.92
N ILE A 127 -7.03 -0.48 -0.93
CA ILE A 127 -7.23 0.97 -0.98
C ILE A 127 -7.47 1.43 -2.41
N LEU A 128 -7.35 2.04 -3.12
CA LEU A 128 -7.39 2.51 -4.50
C LEU A 128 -7.22 4.03 -4.62
N ASP A 129 -7.66 4.85 -3.92
CA ASP A 129 -7.58 6.30 -3.96
C ASP A 129 -7.63 6.88 -5.41
N PHE A 130 -7.27 7.93 -5.80
CA PHE A 130 -7.15 8.67 -7.05
C PHE A 130 -7.26 10.20 -6.81
N GLY A 131 -7.03 10.67 -5.62
CA GLY A 131 -7.12 12.07 -5.25
C GLY A 131 -5.87 12.60 -4.57
N ASP A 132 -5.81 13.90 -4.41
CA ASP A 132 -4.71 14.58 -3.74
C ASP A 132 -4.97 14.76 -2.25
N ASN A 133 -3.91 14.85 -1.47
CA ASN A 133 -3.96 15.16 -0.04
C ASN A 133 -4.81 14.20 0.80
N GLY A 134 -4.89 12.95 0.39
CA GLY A 134 -5.61 11.91 1.11
C GLY A 134 -4.78 11.35 2.26
N ASN A 135 -5.42 11.07 3.39
CA ASN A 135 -4.77 10.44 4.53
C ASN A 135 -5.55 9.16 4.89
N LYS A 136 -4.93 8.01 4.74
CA LYS A 136 -5.60 6.73 4.95
C LYS A 136 -4.79 5.83 5.84
N SER A 137 -5.38 5.43 6.95
CA SER A 137 -4.78 4.49 7.89
C SER A 137 -5.68 3.27 8.07
N VAL A 138 -5.12 2.08 7.88
CA VAL A 138 -5.79 0.81 8.11
C VAL A 138 -4.97 -0.03 9.07
N ASN A 139 -5.59 -0.49 10.13
CA ASN A 139 -4.98 -1.39 11.10
C ASN A 139 -5.87 -2.63 11.28
N GLN A 140 -5.38 -3.77 10.84
CA GLN A 140 -6.04 -5.06 10.99
C GLN A 140 -5.22 -5.96 11.93
N SER A 141 -5.82 -6.43 13.01
CA SER A 141 -5.12 -7.25 14.00
C SER A 141 -6.00 -8.33 14.64
N GLY A 142 -5.40 -9.41 15.09
CA GLY A 142 -6.11 -10.51 15.70
C GLY A 142 -6.23 -11.74 14.81
N THR A 143 -7.12 -12.67 15.14
CA THR A 143 -7.19 -14.00 14.50
C THR A 143 -8.35 -14.17 13.51
N GLY A 144 -9.23 -13.20 13.37
CA GLY A 144 -10.33 -13.24 12.40
C GLY A 144 -9.88 -12.86 10.99
N LEU A 145 -10.70 -13.26 10.01
CA LEU A 145 -10.59 -12.73 8.66
C LEU A 145 -10.99 -11.26 8.66
N HIS A 146 -10.11 -10.40 8.32
CA HIS A 146 -10.39 -8.98 8.28
C HIS A 146 -10.25 -8.48 6.84
N ASN A 147 -11.39 -8.08 6.27
CA ASN A 147 -11.44 -7.44 4.98
C ASN A 147 -11.53 -5.92 5.15
N ALA A 148 -11.14 -5.19 4.16
CA ALA A 148 -11.47 -3.78 4.00
C ALA A 148 -11.21 -3.43 2.53
N TYR A 149 -12.01 -2.59 1.93
CA TYR A 149 -11.87 -2.26 0.52
C TYR A 149 -11.93 -0.78 0.32
N LEU A 150 -11.59 0.12 0.56
CA LEU A 150 -11.77 1.55 0.71
C LEU A 150 -12.16 2.34 -0.55
N TYR A 151 -11.67 2.35 -1.60
CA TYR A 151 -11.99 3.01 -2.87
C TYR A 151 -12.22 4.51 -2.82
N ASN A 152 -11.75 5.42 -2.73
CA ASN A 152 -12.09 6.84 -2.74
C ASN A 152 -12.29 7.42 -4.15
N ASN A 153 -11.94 7.50 -5.13
CA ASN A 153 -12.14 8.11 -6.46
C ASN A 153 -12.01 9.66 -6.51
N GLY A 154 -11.09 10.20 -5.85
CA GLY A 154 -10.45 11.49 -6.08
C GLY A 154 -11.31 12.71 -6.50
N GLY A 155 -10.83 13.84 -6.29
CA GLY A 155 -11.43 15.12 -6.65
C GLY A 155 -11.88 15.94 -5.47
N GLY A 156 -11.67 15.45 -4.26
CA GLY A 156 -11.91 16.19 -3.05
C GLY A 156 -10.70 16.24 -2.15
N HIS A 157 -10.48 17.33 -1.52
CA HIS A 157 -9.42 17.52 -0.55
C HIS A 157 -9.82 16.94 0.82
N TYR A 158 -8.88 16.35 1.54
CA TYR A 158 -9.04 15.91 2.92
C TYR A 158 -9.91 14.65 3.11
N ASN A 159 -9.50 13.56 2.56
CA ASN A 159 -10.11 12.26 2.83
C ASN A 159 -9.38 11.58 3.98
N ASP A 160 -9.75 11.83 5.19
CA ASP A 160 -9.21 11.12 6.35
C ASP A 160 -10.00 9.84 6.59
N VAL A 161 -9.35 8.71 6.48
CA VAL A 161 -9.93 7.41 6.82
C VAL A 161 -9.04 6.73 7.84
N THR A 162 -9.58 6.41 9.00
CA THR A 162 -8.94 5.52 9.97
C THR A 162 -9.82 4.30 10.16
N LEU A 163 -9.37 3.15 9.73
CA LEU A 163 -10.06 1.88 9.90
C LEU A 163 -9.28 0.99 10.86
N ILE A 164 -9.94 0.53 11.91
CA ILE A 164 -9.39 -0.43 12.86
C ILE A 164 -10.27 -1.68 12.89
N GLN A 165 -9.72 -2.81 12.52
CA GLN A 165 -10.37 -4.11 12.63
C GLN A 165 -9.56 -5.01 13.56
N SER A 166 -10.16 -5.48 14.63
CA SER A 166 -9.43 -6.26 15.63
C SER A 166 -10.27 -7.38 16.27
N GLY A 167 -9.58 -8.33 16.88
CA GLY A 167 -10.22 -9.44 17.59
C GLY A 167 -10.27 -10.72 16.77
N SER A 168 -11.14 -11.66 17.18
CA SER A 168 -11.18 -13.01 16.61
C SER A 168 -12.33 -13.26 15.64
N GLY A 169 -13.31 -12.38 15.54
CA GLY A 169 -14.40 -12.49 14.59
C GLY A 169 -14.07 -11.88 13.24
N ASN A 170 -14.73 -12.33 12.20
CA ASN A 170 -14.56 -11.76 10.88
C ASN A 170 -15.03 -10.30 10.86
N LYS A 171 -14.28 -9.47 10.18
CA LYS A 171 -14.59 -8.05 9.98
C LYS A 171 -14.65 -7.75 8.49
N ASP A 172 -15.64 -7.01 8.11
CA ASP A 172 -15.82 -6.55 6.75
C ASP A 172 -16.04 -5.04 6.73
N ALA A 173 -15.65 -4.34 5.71
CA ALA A 173 -15.89 -2.92 5.57
C ALA A 173 -15.63 -2.48 4.13
N ASP A 174 -16.62 -2.14 3.41
CA ASP A 174 -16.51 -1.53 2.09
C ASP A 174 -16.74 -0.03 2.21
N ILE A 175 -15.77 0.79 2.05
CA ILE A 175 -15.86 2.23 2.29
C ILE A 175 -15.71 2.96 0.96
N PHE A 176 -16.71 3.65 0.48
CA PHE A 176 -16.66 4.37 -0.78
C PHE A 176 -16.91 5.85 -0.57
N PHE A 177 -16.08 6.72 -1.05
CA PHE A 177 -16.28 8.16 -0.93
C PHE A 177 -16.51 8.84 -2.25
N TYR A 178 -16.69 8.48 -3.32
CA TYR A 178 -16.90 9.21 -4.59
C TYR A 178 -16.88 10.74 -4.48
N ASN A 179 -15.96 11.43 -5.05
CA ASN A 179 -15.92 12.89 -5.28
C ASN A 179 -16.56 13.77 -4.16
N GLY A 180 -15.97 13.87 -3.03
CA GLY A 180 -16.47 14.72 -1.97
C GLY A 180 -15.37 15.43 -1.20
N ASP A 181 -15.55 16.71 -0.91
CA ASP A 181 -14.66 17.49 -0.07
C ASP A 181 -14.84 17.12 1.40
N ASN A 182 -13.74 17.10 2.14
CA ASN A 182 -13.70 16.98 3.60
C ASN A 182 -14.36 15.70 4.15
N ASN A 183 -14.08 14.57 3.57
CA ASN A 183 -14.55 13.30 4.11
C ASN A 183 -13.71 12.88 5.31
N GLU A 184 -14.34 12.48 6.38
CA GLU A 184 -13.72 11.89 7.56
C GLU A 184 -14.51 10.62 7.93
N LEU A 185 -13.83 9.53 8.18
CA LEU A 185 -14.42 8.29 8.64
C LEU A 185 -13.48 7.64 9.65
N ASP A 186 -13.91 7.47 10.84
CA ASP A 186 -13.19 6.70 11.86
C ASP A 186 -14.02 5.44 12.22
N LEU A 187 -13.73 4.33 11.59
CA LEU A 187 -14.44 3.07 11.77
C LEU A 187 -13.64 2.09 12.63
N THR A 188 -14.22 1.66 13.74
CA THR A 188 -13.64 0.61 14.57
C THR A 188 -14.57 -0.59 14.66
N GLN A 189 -14.10 -1.75 14.22
CA GLN A 189 -14.75 -3.04 14.35
C GLN A 189 -13.88 -3.93 15.25
N SER A 190 -14.40 -4.33 16.40
CA SER A 190 -13.62 -5.08 17.39
C SER A 190 -14.40 -6.20 18.05
N GLY A 191 -13.70 -7.10 18.76
CA GLY A 191 -14.29 -8.20 19.51
C GLY A 191 -14.36 -9.51 18.74
N ALA A 192 -15.09 -10.47 19.29
CA ALA A 192 -15.19 -11.83 18.76
C ALA A 192 -16.34 -12.03 17.76
N GLY A 193 -17.24 -11.08 17.63
CA GLY A 193 -18.36 -11.13 16.69
C GLY A 193 -17.94 -10.83 15.27
N ALA A 194 -18.73 -11.29 14.30
CA ALA A 194 -18.62 -10.83 12.93
C ALA A 194 -19.25 -9.43 12.79
N HIS A 195 -18.61 -8.58 12.05
CA HIS A 195 -19.06 -7.22 11.74
C HIS A 195 -18.96 -6.99 10.23
N ALA A 196 -20.02 -6.54 9.63
CA ALA A 196 -20.08 -6.13 8.22
C ALA A 196 -20.22 -4.62 8.11
#